data_0432e36e7b443c3ae578d36242098421
#
_entry.id   0432e36e7b443c3ae578d36242098421
#
_cell.length_a   1.000
_cell.length_b   1.000
_cell.length_c   1.000
_cell.angle_alpha   90.00
_cell.angle_beta   90.00
_cell.angle_gamma   90.00
#
_symmetry.space_group_name_H-M   'P 1'
#
loop_
_entity.id
_entity.type
_entity.pdbx_description
1 polymer ?
#
loop_
_entity_poly.entity_id
_entity_poly.type
_entity_poly.pdbx_seq_one_letter_code
_entity_poly.pdbx_strand_id
1 'polypeptide(L)'
;MRRLMISWTIGFALLIAAFFGIVVLLNSTVYSAHGFVSSYLDALARHDATTARELPGVRAPSGVETTLLTDGALGTIGDIRLVHDAARAGGVHHVEFSYKLGTRHEASTYSVVQTSSFLGLFSRWSFAKSPLATVSVATPHDPRFRVNGTAVSSSVSSIQSQPFVVFAPGLYVFDSRSTYVIATPVAVPVTEPASVTPVRIEAEANALFAKEVRKQLSEYYARCAKQTVLLPTSCPFGKSFSNRVVSTPAWKMVSDPPVAIGPDGNSGRWFVPKATGQAHLTVKVQSLFDGSISTFDSNVPFEVSYVIEVAPNDHLTITSVNR
;
A
#
# COMPACT_ATOMS: atom_id res chain seq x y z
N MET A 1 34.34 21.98 -69.37
CA MET A 1 34.78 21.26 -68.15
C MET A 1 34.78 22.10 -66.87
N ARG A 2 35.41 23.29 -66.83
CA ARG A 2 35.47 24.15 -65.63
C ARG A 2 34.14 24.56 -65.03
N ARG A 3 33.10 24.85 -65.83
CA ARG A 3 31.74 25.19 -65.31
C ARG A 3 31.02 23.98 -64.69
N LEU A 4 31.25 22.79 -65.25
CA LEU A 4 30.67 21.53 -64.71
C LEU A 4 31.30 21.16 -63.37
N MET A 5 32.65 21.30 -63.22
CA MET A 5 33.33 21.09 -61.94
C MET A 5 32.87 22.05 -60.89
N ILE A 6 32.65 23.35 -61.23
CA ILE A 6 32.13 24.36 -60.28
C ILE A 6 30.72 24.04 -59.82
N SER A 7 29.84 23.55 -60.70
CA SER A 7 28.47 23.14 -60.32
C SER A 7 28.47 21.93 -59.40
N TRP A 8 29.34 20.95 -59.61
CA TRP A 8 29.51 19.79 -58.73
C TRP A 8 30.09 20.15 -57.37
N THR A 9 31.08 21.08 -57.28
CA THR A 9 31.62 21.54 -56.01
C THR A 9 30.62 22.37 -55.20
N ILE A 10 29.78 23.20 -55.85
CA ILE A 10 28.70 23.94 -55.20
C ILE A 10 27.65 22.95 -54.72
N GLY A 11 27.24 21.97 -55.52
CA GLY A 11 26.27 20.96 -55.11
C GLY A 11 26.74 20.13 -53.90
N PHE A 12 28.02 19.74 -53.90
CA PHE A 12 28.60 19.00 -52.79
C PHE A 12 28.73 19.87 -51.50
N ALA A 13 29.14 21.15 -51.63
CA ALA A 13 29.17 22.08 -50.52
C ALA A 13 27.77 22.31 -49.88
N LEU A 14 26.74 22.39 -50.72
CA LEU A 14 25.35 22.50 -50.24
C LEU A 14 24.86 21.24 -49.51
N LEU A 15 25.24 20.04 -49.98
CA LEU A 15 24.93 18.79 -49.28
C LEU A 15 25.62 18.69 -47.94
N ILE A 16 26.88 19.10 -47.83
CA ILE A 16 27.62 19.17 -46.56
C ILE A 16 26.97 20.18 -45.59
N ALA A 17 26.62 21.36 -46.08
CA ALA A 17 25.92 22.38 -45.28
C ALA A 17 24.55 21.88 -44.79
N ALA A 18 23.79 21.23 -45.64
CA ALA A 18 22.52 20.63 -45.30
C ALA A 18 22.69 19.51 -44.24
N PHE A 19 23.68 18.64 -44.39
CA PHE A 19 24.00 17.58 -43.41
C PHE A 19 24.31 18.17 -42.03
N PHE A 20 25.26 19.15 -41.95
CA PHE A 20 25.58 19.80 -40.68
C PHE A 20 24.40 20.56 -40.11
N GLY A 21 23.58 21.21 -40.96
CA GLY A 21 22.32 21.84 -40.52
C GLY A 21 21.36 20.86 -39.87
N ILE A 22 21.19 19.66 -40.45
CA ILE A 22 20.36 18.58 -39.88
C ILE A 22 20.96 18.09 -38.55
N VAL A 23 22.30 17.89 -38.47
CA VAL A 23 22.95 17.47 -37.23
C VAL A 23 22.73 18.48 -36.10
N VAL A 24 22.91 19.79 -36.40
CA VAL A 24 22.65 20.87 -35.44
C VAL A 24 21.17 20.85 -34.99
N LEU A 25 20.23 20.73 -35.92
CA LEU A 25 18.81 20.66 -35.61
C LEU A 25 18.47 19.45 -34.72
N LEU A 26 18.99 18.28 -34.99
CA LEU A 26 18.78 17.08 -34.21
C LEU A 26 19.40 17.19 -32.81
N ASN A 27 20.60 17.80 -32.68
CA ASN A 27 21.20 18.04 -31.37
C ASN A 27 20.49 19.12 -30.53
N SER A 28 19.79 20.05 -31.18
CA SER A 28 18.97 21.05 -30.46
C SER A 28 17.57 20.56 -30.10
N THR A 29 17.18 19.39 -30.57
CA THR A 29 15.85 18.80 -30.32
C THR A 29 15.97 17.42 -29.68
N VAL A 30 16.06 16.37 -30.49
CA VAL A 30 16.01 14.96 -30.08
C VAL A 30 17.22 14.56 -29.21
N TYR A 31 18.43 14.99 -29.60
CA TYR A 31 19.66 14.68 -28.87
C TYR A 31 20.08 15.79 -27.89
N SER A 32 19.15 16.68 -27.51
CA SER A 32 19.35 17.70 -26.49
C SER A 32 19.13 17.15 -25.08
N ALA A 33 19.53 17.91 -24.05
CA ALA A 33 19.26 17.60 -22.65
C ALA A 33 17.76 17.47 -22.38
N HIS A 34 16.96 18.42 -22.87
CA HIS A 34 15.50 18.37 -22.72
C HIS A 34 14.86 17.25 -23.54
N GLY A 35 15.38 16.93 -24.74
CA GLY A 35 14.91 15.79 -25.54
C GLY A 35 15.09 14.45 -24.82
N PHE A 36 16.22 14.30 -24.11
CA PHE A 36 16.47 13.12 -23.27
C PHE A 36 15.49 13.01 -22.12
N VAL A 37 15.24 14.10 -21.36
CA VAL A 37 14.24 14.11 -20.27
C VAL A 37 12.83 13.92 -20.80
N SER A 38 12.49 14.51 -21.97
CA SER A 38 11.19 14.29 -22.63
C SER A 38 10.98 12.81 -22.92
N SER A 39 12.00 12.10 -23.43
CA SER A 39 11.86 10.65 -23.71
C SER A 39 11.54 9.83 -22.47
N TYR A 40 12.06 10.20 -21.31
CA TYR A 40 11.70 9.60 -20.03
C TYR A 40 10.24 9.88 -19.66
N LEU A 41 9.83 11.15 -19.70
CA LEU A 41 8.46 11.54 -19.35
C LEU A 41 7.42 10.96 -20.32
N ASP A 42 7.77 10.87 -21.61
CA ASP A 42 6.93 10.23 -22.63
C ASP A 42 6.79 8.71 -22.39
N ALA A 43 7.84 8.04 -21.91
CA ALA A 43 7.76 6.64 -21.51
C ALA A 43 6.80 6.46 -20.32
N LEU A 44 6.88 7.34 -19.29
CA LEU A 44 5.93 7.33 -18.18
C LEU A 44 4.49 7.58 -18.64
N ALA A 45 4.29 8.55 -19.55
CA ALA A 45 2.96 8.88 -20.09
C ALA A 45 2.33 7.73 -20.89
N ARG A 46 3.16 6.90 -21.53
CA ARG A 46 2.71 5.68 -22.24
C ARG A 46 2.63 4.44 -21.34
N HIS A 47 2.88 4.56 -20.04
CA HIS A 47 2.98 3.45 -19.11
C HIS A 47 4.05 2.40 -19.51
N ASP A 48 5.18 2.86 -20.02
CA ASP A 48 6.31 2.03 -20.43
C ASP A 48 7.44 2.11 -19.38
N ALA A 49 7.27 1.37 -18.30
CA ALA A 49 8.24 1.30 -17.20
C ALA A 49 9.57 0.70 -17.66
N THR A 50 9.55 -0.20 -18.62
CA THR A 50 10.77 -0.85 -19.14
C THR A 50 11.66 0.17 -19.82
N THR A 51 11.15 0.93 -20.79
CA THR A 51 11.90 1.99 -21.48
C THR A 51 12.37 3.06 -20.49
N ALA A 52 11.50 3.49 -19.55
CA ALA A 52 11.88 4.49 -18.55
C ALA A 52 13.03 4.03 -17.65
N ARG A 53 13.06 2.75 -17.27
CA ARG A 53 14.09 2.16 -16.40
C ARG A 53 15.44 1.95 -17.12
N GLU A 54 15.41 1.69 -18.42
CA GLU A 54 16.63 1.45 -19.22
C GLU A 54 17.38 2.74 -19.59
N LEU A 55 16.79 3.90 -19.38
CA LEU A 55 17.46 5.16 -19.68
C LEU A 55 18.72 5.34 -18.82
N PRO A 56 19.80 5.87 -19.42
CA PRO A 56 21.06 6.08 -18.70
C PRO A 56 20.90 6.92 -17.43
N GLY A 57 21.44 6.43 -16.31
CA GLY A 57 21.40 7.14 -15.02
C GLY A 57 20.14 6.89 -14.20
N VAL A 58 19.16 6.11 -14.68
CA VAL A 58 18.05 5.62 -13.87
C VAL A 58 18.54 4.45 -13.02
N ARG A 59 18.64 4.66 -11.71
CA ARG A 59 19.19 3.68 -10.78
C ARG A 59 18.36 3.65 -9.50
N ALA A 60 17.88 2.48 -9.14
CA ALA A 60 17.23 2.26 -7.86
C ALA A 60 18.26 2.26 -6.72
N PRO A 61 17.93 2.80 -5.54
CA PRO A 61 18.75 2.65 -4.34
C PRO A 61 18.91 1.17 -3.96
N SER A 62 20.06 0.80 -3.42
CA SER A 62 20.35 -0.58 -2.99
C SER A 62 19.44 -0.95 -1.79
N GLY A 63 18.92 -2.17 -1.79
CA GLY A 63 18.14 -2.70 -0.66
C GLY A 63 16.74 -2.13 -0.54
N VAL A 64 16.23 -1.42 -1.55
CA VAL A 64 14.85 -0.91 -1.59
C VAL A 64 14.04 -1.73 -2.59
N GLU A 65 12.81 -2.06 -2.24
CA GLU A 65 11.89 -2.83 -3.10
C GLU A 65 11.57 -2.10 -4.40
N THR A 66 11.67 -2.82 -5.51
CA THR A 66 11.47 -2.29 -6.87
C THR A 66 10.20 -2.81 -7.56
N THR A 67 9.35 -3.51 -6.84
CA THR A 67 8.09 -4.13 -7.34
C THR A 67 7.12 -3.12 -7.96
N LEU A 68 7.25 -1.83 -7.62
CA LEU A 68 6.45 -0.74 -8.20
C LEU A 68 7.04 -0.13 -9.49
N LEU A 69 8.20 -0.59 -9.95
CA LEU A 69 8.77 -0.16 -11.24
C LEU A 69 8.22 -1.00 -12.40
N THR A 70 6.89 -1.07 -12.51
CA THR A 70 6.15 -1.84 -13.52
C THR A 70 5.08 -0.98 -14.17
N ASP A 71 4.67 -1.35 -15.39
CA ASP A 71 3.67 -0.62 -16.17
C ASP A 71 2.35 -0.44 -15.41
N GLY A 72 1.90 -1.48 -14.73
CA GLY A 72 0.64 -1.47 -13.96
C GLY A 72 0.65 -0.57 -12.73
N ALA A 73 1.84 -0.27 -12.17
CA ALA A 73 1.97 0.61 -11.00
C ALA A 73 2.15 2.09 -11.38
N LEU A 74 2.45 2.38 -12.66
CA LEU A 74 2.62 3.76 -13.14
C LEU A 74 1.32 4.55 -13.02
N GLY A 75 1.45 5.78 -12.53
CA GLY A 75 0.37 6.76 -12.50
C GLY A 75 0.21 7.49 -13.83
N THR A 76 -0.94 8.14 -14.01
CA THR A 76 -1.17 9.00 -15.18
C THR A 76 -0.40 10.31 -15.06
N ILE A 77 0.32 10.66 -16.10
CA ILE A 77 0.93 11.97 -16.31
C ILE A 77 0.46 12.52 -17.67
N GLY A 78 0.18 13.82 -17.73
CA GLY A 78 -0.25 14.47 -18.98
C GLY A 78 0.20 15.92 -19.07
N ASP A 79 -0.13 16.59 -20.18
CA ASP A 79 0.19 18.00 -20.42
C ASP A 79 1.68 18.35 -20.18
N ILE A 80 2.58 17.47 -20.63
CA ILE A 80 4.04 17.61 -20.42
C ILE A 80 4.56 18.76 -21.29
N ARG A 81 5.20 19.75 -20.65
CA ARG A 81 5.76 20.94 -21.33
C ARG A 81 7.11 21.30 -20.76
N LEU A 82 8.05 21.58 -21.64
CA LEU A 82 9.34 22.17 -21.25
C LEU A 82 9.12 23.57 -20.69
N VAL A 83 9.63 23.84 -19.49
CA VAL A 83 9.64 25.16 -18.87
C VAL A 83 10.99 25.82 -19.04
N HIS A 84 12.07 25.12 -18.72
CA HIS A 84 13.41 25.67 -18.74
C HIS A 84 14.48 24.61 -19.00
N ASP A 85 15.53 24.96 -19.73
CA ASP A 85 16.75 24.14 -19.92
C ASP A 85 17.96 25.05 -19.72
N ALA A 86 18.67 24.86 -18.61
CA ALA A 86 19.81 25.70 -18.26
C ALA A 86 21.10 24.86 -18.13
N ALA A 87 22.09 25.15 -18.93
CA ALA A 87 23.44 24.62 -18.75
C ALA A 87 24.10 25.21 -17.50
N ARG A 88 24.77 24.35 -16.73
CA ARG A 88 25.52 24.69 -15.52
C ARG A 88 26.99 24.32 -15.70
N ALA A 89 27.81 24.74 -14.74
CA ALA A 89 29.20 24.35 -14.72
C ALA A 89 29.36 22.81 -14.70
N GLY A 90 30.41 22.30 -15.36
CA GLY A 90 30.69 20.85 -15.42
C GLY A 90 29.87 20.06 -16.43
N GLY A 91 29.16 20.71 -17.38
CA GLY A 91 28.38 20.05 -18.42
C GLY A 91 27.06 19.45 -17.92
N VAL A 92 26.62 19.85 -16.72
CA VAL A 92 25.32 19.49 -16.17
C VAL A 92 24.25 20.44 -16.71
N HIS A 93 23.12 19.88 -17.12
CA HIS A 93 21.92 20.64 -17.47
C HIS A 93 20.85 20.43 -16.39
N HIS A 94 20.19 21.53 -16.00
CA HIS A 94 18.99 21.51 -15.20
C HIS A 94 17.80 21.73 -16.12
N VAL A 95 17.02 20.70 -16.33
CA VAL A 95 15.87 20.72 -17.24
C VAL A 95 14.60 20.64 -16.42
N GLU A 96 13.76 21.66 -16.51
CA GLU A 96 12.49 21.76 -15.83
C GLU A 96 11.33 21.47 -16.79
N PHE A 97 10.47 20.54 -16.38
CA PHE A 97 9.22 20.25 -17.07
C PHE A 97 8.04 20.49 -16.14
N SER A 98 6.99 21.11 -16.68
CA SER A 98 5.65 21.15 -16.09
C SER A 98 4.80 20.01 -16.67
N TYR A 99 3.90 19.50 -15.87
CA TYR A 99 3.02 18.40 -16.23
C TYR A 99 1.77 18.42 -15.34
N LYS A 100 0.80 17.57 -15.68
CA LYS A 100 -0.43 17.40 -14.92
C LYS A 100 -0.48 16.02 -14.27
N LEU A 101 -0.72 15.98 -12.96
CA LEU A 101 -0.99 14.79 -12.18
C LEU A 101 -2.43 14.82 -11.67
N GLY A 102 -3.32 14.04 -12.29
CA GLY A 102 -4.75 14.15 -12.01
C GLY A 102 -5.29 15.55 -12.34
N THR A 103 -5.69 16.31 -11.32
CA THR A 103 -6.19 17.69 -11.47
C THR A 103 -5.14 18.76 -11.18
N ARG A 104 -3.95 18.39 -10.72
CA ARG A 104 -2.90 19.32 -10.28
C ARG A 104 -1.89 19.58 -11.38
N HIS A 105 -1.45 20.83 -11.50
CA HIS A 105 -0.29 21.21 -12.31
C HIS A 105 0.93 21.29 -11.40
N GLU A 106 1.95 20.54 -11.76
CA GLU A 106 3.19 20.41 -11.01
C GLU A 106 4.38 20.62 -11.94
N ALA A 107 5.57 20.80 -11.38
CA ALA A 107 6.81 20.88 -12.14
C ALA A 107 7.92 20.16 -11.40
N SER A 108 8.89 19.64 -12.16
CA SER A 108 10.09 18.98 -11.61
C SER A 108 11.33 19.36 -12.40
N THR A 109 12.44 19.46 -11.71
CA THR A 109 13.74 19.74 -12.30
C THR A 109 14.59 18.47 -12.32
N TYR A 110 15.11 18.13 -13.48
CA TYR A 110 15.98 16.99 -13.72
C TYR A 110 17.41 17.47 -13.97
N SER A 111 18.36 16.82 -13.32
CA SER A 111 19.78 17.06 -13.56
C SER A 111 20.30 16.00 -14.51
N VAL A 112 20.75 16.39 -15.69
CA VAL A 112 21.32 15.49 -16.70
C VAL A 112 22.72 15.95 -17.09
N VAL A 113 23.57 15.02 -17.50
CA VAL A 113 24.97 15.27 -17.90
C VAL A 113 25.23 14.62 -19.25
N GLN A 114 25.96 15.30 -20.11
CA GLN A 114 26.45 14.74 -21.35
C GLN A 114 27.58 13.75 -21.05
N THR A 115 27.40 12.48 -21.46
CA THR A 115 28.39 11.41 -21.18
C THR A 115 29.33 11.14 -22.35
N SER A 116 28.82 11.25 -23.56
CA SER A 116 29.58 10.96 -24.79
C SER A 116 28.86 11.56 -26.00
N SER A 117 29.38 11.28 -27.18
CA SER A 117 28.68 11.53 -28.46
C SER A 117 28.67 10.26 -29.32
N PHE A 118 27.60 10.03 -30.02
CA PHE A 118 27.52 8.97 -31.03
C PHE A 118 28.15 9.45 -32.32
N LEU A 119 29.16 8.73 -32.82
CA LEU A 119 29.97 9.10 -34.00
C LEU A 119 30.55 10.51 -33.93
N GLY A 120 30.73 11.10 -32.74
CA GLY A 120 31.18 12.48 -32.57
C GLY A 120 30.15 13.55 -33.01
N LEU A 121 28.95 13.16 -33.42
CA LEU A 121 27.93 14.04 -34.00
C LEU A 121 26.72 14.26 -33.12
N PHE A 122 26.26 13.23 -32.41
CA PHE A 122 25.03 13.27 -31.63
C PHE A 122 25.29 13.10 -30.14
N SER A 123 24.84 14.04 -29.32
CA SER A 123 25.01 14.01 -27.85
C SER A 123 24.28 12.86 -27.20
N ARG A 124 24.96 12.21 -26.23
CA ARG A 124 24.36 11.20 -25.35
C ARG A 124 24.28 11.73 -23.95
N TRP A 125 23.13 11.56 -23.33
CA TRP A 125 22.82 12.09 -22.00
C TRP A 125 22.59 10.98 -21.00
N SER A 126 22.77 11.29 -19.74
CA SER A 126 22.45 10.44 -18.60
C SER A 126 21.90 11.30 -17.47
N PHE A 127 21.00 10.77 -16.70
CA PHE A 127 20.63 11.42 -15.43
C PHE A 127 21.84 11.50 -14.51
N ALA A 128 22.19 12.69 -14.07
CA ALA A 128 23.22 12.91 -13.04
C ALA A 128 22.69 12.54 -11.65
N LYS A 129 21.39 12.76 -11.42
CA LYS A 129 20.62 12.31 -10.28
C LYS A 129 19.45 11.46 -10.79
N SER A 130 19.32 10.22 -10.30
CA SER A 130 18.25 9.31 -10.72
C SER A 130 16.88 9.97 -10.58
N PRO A 131 15.98 9.86 -11.59
CA PRO A 131 14.64 10.42 -11.55
C PRO A 131 13.67 9.55 -10.74
N LEU A 132 14.17 8.51 -10.07
CA LEU A 132 13.38 7.69 -9.17
C LEU A 132 13.22 8.36 -7.81
N ALA A 133 12.12 8.04 -7.13
CA ALA A 133 11.83 8.44 -5.76
C ALA A 133 11.49 7.22 -4.91
N THR A 134 11.27 7.41 -3.63
CA THR A 134 10.89 6.36 -2.69
C THR A 134 9.56 6.72 -2.04
N VAL A 135 8.63 5.77 -1.97
CA VAL A 135 7.45 5.86 -1.09
C VAL A 135 7.63 4.91 0.08
N SER A 136 7.48 5.43 1.29
CA SER A 136 7.61 4.66 2.53
C SER A 136 6.22 4.28 3.03
N VAL A 137 5.78 3.05 2.74
CA VAL A 137 4.39 2.60 2.93
C VAL A 137 4.24 1.89 4.26
N ALA A 138 3.33 2.39 5.10
CA ALA A 138 2.89 1.76 6.34
C ALA A 138 1.50 1.14 6.14
N THR A 139 1.36 -0.15 6.48
CA THR A 139 0.10 -0.91 6.38
C THR A 139 -0.21 -1.57 7.73
N PRO A 140 -0.74 -0.83 8.72
CA PRO A 140 -0.77 -1.27 10.12
C PRO A 140 -1.61 -2.52 10.39
N HIS A 141 -2.57 -2.88 9.54
CA HIS A 141 -3.52 -3.96 9.87
C HIS A 141 -3.67 -5.04 8.80
N ASP A 142 -3.21 -4.78 7.57
CA ASP A 142 -3.15 -5.79 6.49
C ASP A 142 -1.93 -5.48 5.61
N PRO A 143 -0.97 -6.41 5.47
CA PRO A 143 0.21 -6.18 4.64
C PRO A 143 -0.11 -6.06 3.15
N ARG A 144 -1.32 -6.44 2.73
CA ARG A 144 -1.78 -6.44 1.34
C ARG A 144 -2.35 -5.08 0.98
N PHE A 145 -1.84 -4.50 -0.08
CA PHE A 145 -2.35 -3.23 -0.62
C PHE A 145 -2.23 -3.22 -2.14
N ARG A 146 -2.74 -2.19 -2.77
CA ARG A 146 -2.62 -1.96 -4.21
C ARG A 146 -2.08 -0.57 -4.47
N VAL A 147 -1.32 -0.46 -5.54
CA VAL A 147 -0.84 0.82 -6.08
C VAL A 147 -1.29 0.93 -7.51
N ASN A 148 -2.12 1.90 -7.84
CA ASN A 148 -2.76 2.07 -9.14
C ASN A 148 -3.43 0.77 -9.66
N GLY A 149 -4.01 -0.03 -8.75
CA GLY A 149 -4.63 -1.32 -9.06
C GLY A 149 -3.68 -2.52 -9.03
N THR A 150 -2.36 -2.33 -9.05
CA THR A 150 -1.37 -3.41 -8.95
C THR A 150 -1.26 -3.91 -7.51
N ALA A 151 -1.46 -5.21 -7.30
CA ALA A 151 -1.39 -5.83 -5.99
C ALA A 151 0.06 -5.93 -5.50
N VAL A 152 0.27 -5.53 -4.27
CA VAL A 152 1.56 -5.53 -3.56
C VAL A 152 1.35 -6.02 -2.14
N SER A 153 2.38 -6.61 -1.55
CA SER A 153 2.38 -7.00 -0.14
C SER A 153 3.63 -6.49 0.55
N SER A 154 3.46 -5.92 1.74
CA SER A 154 4.57 -5.56 2.61
C SER A 154 5.19 -6.82 3.22
N SER A 155 6.52 -6.89 3.25
CA SER A 155 7.28 -7.97 3.90
C SER A 155 7.73 -7.62 5.32
N VAL A 156 7.56 -6.36 5.74
CA VAL A 156 7.89 -5.91 7.09
C VAL A 156 6.70 -6.04 8.03
N SER A 157 6.96 -5.98 9.34
CA SER A 157 5.90 -6.02 10.33
C SER A 157 4.94 -4.82 10.17
N SER A 158 3.69 -5.02 10.54
CA SER A 158 2.60 -4.03 10.41
C SER A 158 2.84 -2.68 11.10
N ILE A 159 3.79 -2.61 12.03
CA ILE A 159 4.17 -1.38 12.73
C ILE A 159 5.31 -0.62 12.04
N GLN A 160 5.92 -1.20 11.02
CA GLN A 160 7.02 -0.60 10.26
C GLN A 160 6.54 -0.15 8.88
N SER A 161 7.19 0.87 8.35
CA SER A 161 6.98 1.27 6.95
C SER A 161 8.04 0.62 6.06
N GLN A 162 7.60 0.10 4.92
CA GLN A 162 8.46 -0.48 3.90
C GLN A 162 8.70 0.53 2.79
N PRO A 163 9.97 0.78 2.42
CA PRO A 163 10.29 1.63 1.30
C PRO A 163 10.14 0.88 -0.03
N PHE A 164 9.48 1.53 -0.99
CA PHE A 164 9.35 1.09 -2.38
C PHE A 164 9.86 2.16 -3.32
N VAL A 165 10.59 1.76 -4.35
CA VAL A 165 11.04 2.66 -5.40
C VAL A 165 9.93 2.91 -6.40
N VAL A 166 9.74 4.16 -6.79
CA VAL A 166 8.75 4.60 -7.78
C VAL A 166 9.38 5.58 -8.77
N PHE A 167 8.77 5.74 -9.93
CA PHE A 167 9.16 6.78 -10.88
C PHE A 167 8.65 8.16 -10.41
N ALA A 168 9.46 9.19 -10.61
CA ALA A 168 9.05 10.58 -10.43
C ALA A 168 9.17 11.31 -11.79
N PRO A 169 8.10 12.00 -12.24
CA PRO A 169 6.87 12.28 -11.52
C PRO A 169 5.83 11.17 -11.68
N GLY A 170 4.89 11.08 -10.73
CA GLY A 170 3.77 10.16 -10.81
C GLY A 170 2.71 10.44 -9.74
N LEU A 171 1.45 10.16 -10.07
CA LEU A 171 0.36 10.12 -9.11
C LEU A 171 0.08 8.66 -8.74
N TYR A 172 0.34 8.31 -7.49
CA TYR A 172 0.17 6.95 -6.98
C TYR A 172 -1.05 6.87 -6.08
N VAL A 173 -2.01 6.03 -6.45
CA VAL A 173 -3.21 5.79 -5.65
C VAL A 173 -3.02 4.49 -4.88
N PHE A 174 -2.95 4.61 -3.57
CA PHE A 174 -2.83 3.49 -2.63
C PHE A 174 -4.20 3.14 -2.08
N ASP A 175 -4.56 1.87 -2.14
CA ASP A 175 -5.75 1.34 -1.48
C ASP A 175 -5.48 -0.06 -0.93
N SER A 176 -6.39 -0.57 -0.09
CA SER A 176 -6.39 -1.97 0.33
C SER A 176 -7.81 -2.51 0.21
N ARG A 177 -7.91 -3.72 -0.34
CA ARG A 177 -9.17 -4.47 -0.39
C ARG A 177 -8.87 -5.96 -0.28
N SER A 178 -9.24 -6.53 0.84
CA SER A 178 -9.22 -7.97 1.08
C SER A 178 -10.61 -8.48 1.46
N THR A 179 -10.76 -9.76 1.80
CA THR A 179 -12.06 -10.33 2.20
C THR A 179 -12.67 -9.59 3.38
N TYR A 180 -11.85 -9.20 4.36
CA TYR A 180 -12.32 -8.63 5.64
C TYR A 180 -11.99 -7.16 5.82
N VAL A 181 -11.11 -6.61 4.99
CA VAL A 181 -10.53 -5.29 5.20
C VAL A 181 -10.67 -4.44 3.95
N ILE A 182 -10.93 -3.15 4.14
CA ILE A 182 -10.99 -2.14 3.09
C ILE A 182 -10.25 -0.89 3.56
N ALA A 183 -9.55 -0.22 2.66
CA ALA A 183 -8.99 1.11 2.91
C ALA A 183 -9.51 2.12 1.89
N THR A 184 -9.79 3.32 2.35
CA THR A 184 -10.09 4.45 1.47
C THR A 184 -8.88 4.77 0.61
N PRO A 185 -9.03 4.93 -0.73
CA PRO A 185 -7.92 5.25 -1.60
C PRO A 185 -7.25 6.57 -1.22
N VAL A 186 -5.91 6.56 -1.15
CA VAL A 186 -5.07 7.73 -0.88
C VAL A 186 -4.25 8.04 -2.12
N ALA A 187 -4.45 9.22 -2.72
CA ALA A 187 -3.71 9.68 -3.88
C ALA A 187 -2.49 10.51 -3.44
N VAL A 188 -1.29 10.06 -3.79
CA VAL A 188 -0.01 10.64 -3.40
C VAL A 188 0.74 11.11 -4.65
N PRO A 189 0.89 12.41 -4.86
CA PRO A 189 1.76 12.92 -5.91
C PRO A 189 3.23 12.79 -5.47
N VAL A 190 4.05 12.21 -6.34
CA VAL A 190 5.50 12.13 -6.18
C VAL A 190 6.12 12.96 -7.30
N THR A 191 6.65 14.12 -6.99
CA THR A 191 7.16 15.09 -7.99
C THR A 191 8.67 15.18 -7.98
N GLU A 192 9.29 15.13 -6.80
CA GLU A 192 10.73 15.37 -6.63
C GLU A 192 11.58 14.11 -6.83
N PRO A 193 12.54 14.10 -7.77
CA PRO A 193 13.54 13.03 -7.90
C PRO A 193 14.34 12.80 -6.61
N ALA A 194 14.55 11.54 -6.26
CA ALA A 194 15.24 11.08 -5.05
C ALA A 194 14.61 11.60 -3.73
N SER A 195 13.32 11.93 -3.72
CA SER A 195 12.57 12.22 -2.50
C SER A 195 12.12 10.93 -1.79
N VAL A 196 11.74 11.08 -0.52
CA VAL A 196 11.08 10.03 0.26
C VAL A 196 9.73 10.56 0.73
N THR A 197 8.66 9.93 0.29
CA THR A 197 7.29 10.33 0.63
C THR A 197 6.65 9.27 1.53
N PRO A 198 6.25 9.62 2.78
CA PRO A 198 5.55 8.69 3.65
C PRO A 198 4.11 8.48 3.18
N VAL A 199 3.65 7.24 3.20
CA VAL A 199 2.28 6.84 2.88
C VAL A 199 1.78 5.92 3.98
N ARG A 200 0.59 6.20 4.50
CA ARG A 200 -0.06 5.34 5.48
C ARG A 200 -1.43 4.91 4.93
N ILE A 201 -1.65 3.60 4.89
CA ILE A 201 -2.89 2.99 4.42
C ILE A 201 -3.69 2.57 5.64
N GLU A 202 -4.67 3.38 6.02
CA GLU A 202 -5.57 3.07 7.13
C GLU A 202 -6.64 2.10 6.67
N ALA A 203 -6.53 0.88 7.16
CA ALA A 203 -7.47 -0.18 6.85
C ALA A 203 -8.59 -0.24 7.89
N GLU A 204 -9.82 -0.50 7.44
CA GLU A 204 -11.02 -0.63 8.25
C GLU A 204 -11.63 -2.01 8.09
N ALA A 205 -12.25 -2.51 9.16
CA ALA A 205 -13.00 -3.76 9.14
C ALA A 205 -14.30 -3.59 8.33
N ASN A 206 -14.51 -4.44 7.32
CA ASN A 206 -15.76 -4.40 6.56
C ASN A 206 -16.89 -5.22 7.22
N ALA A 207 -18.10 -5.15 6.66
CA ALA A 207 -19.27 -5.84 7.21
C ALA A 207 -19.13 -7.38 7.21
N LEU A 208 -18.36 -7.95 6.27
CA LEU A 208 -18.11 -9.40 6.23
C LEU A 208 -17.25 -9.85 7.40
N PHE A 209 -16.27 -9.03 7.80
CA PHE A 209 -15.41 -9.31 8.94
C PHE A 209 -16.26 -9.41 10.23
N ALA A 210 -17.08 -8.38 10.50
CA ALA A 210 -17.94 -8.39 11.67
C ALA A 210 -18.95 -9.56 11.67
N LYS A 211 -19.46 -9.92 10.49
CA LYS A 211 -20.37 -11.06 10.32
C LYS A 211 -19.68 -12.39 10.64
N GLU A 212 -18.46 -12.61 10.11
CA GLU A 212 -17.74 -13.86 10.33
C GLU A 212 -17.29 -14.02 11.78
N VAL A 213 -16.75 -12.96 12.40
CA VAL A 213 -16.39 -12.97 13.82
C VAL A 213 -17.61 -13.25 14.71
N ARG A 214 -18.73 -12.61 14.45
CA ARG A 214 -19.96 -12.85 15.19
C ARG A 214 -20.42 -14.30 15.08
N LYS A 215 -20.36 -14.89 13.88
CA LYS A 215 -20.71 -16.29 13.64
C LYS A 215 -19.81 -17.23 14.45
N GLN A 216 -18.50 -17.08 14.39
CA GLN A 216 -17.56 -17.94 15.11
C GLN A 216 -17.71 -17.83 16.63
N LEU A 217 -17.92 -16.61 17.16
CA LEU A 217 -18.18 -16.40 18.58
C LEU A 217 -19.50 -16.99 19.03
N SER A 218 -20.58 -16.84 18.25
CA SER A 218 -21.88 -17.46 18.57
C SER A 218 -21.81 -18.98 18.60
N GLU A 219 -21.10 -19.60 17.64
CA GLU A 219 -20.84 -21.05 17.64
C GLU A 219 -20.00 -21.49 18.87
N TYR A 220 -19.03 -20.67 19.27
CA TYR A 220 -18.23 -20.91 20.46
C TYR A 220 -19.09 -20.86 21.74
N TYR A 221 -19.94 -19.84 21.92
CA TYR A 221 -20.83 -19.75 23.07
C TYR A 221 -21.87 -20.87 23.09
N ALA A 222 -22.37 -21.25 21.93
CA ALA A 222 -23.29 -22.39 21.82
C ALA A 222 -22.62 -23.72 22.23
N ARG A 223 -21.33 -23.91 21.92
CA ARG A 223 -20.59 -25.10 22.43
C ARG A 223 -20.38 -25.02 23.94
N CYS A 224 -20.13 -23.84 24.50
CA CYS A 224 -20.03 -23.63 25.93
C CYS A 224 -21.33 -24.00 26.65
N ALA A 225 -22.46 -23.57 26.11
CA ALA A 225 -23.78 -23.85 26.68
C ALA A 225 -24.19 -25.32 26.66
N LYS A 226 -23.53 -26.17 25.86
CA LYS A 226 -23.75 -27.63 25.86
C LYS A 226 -23.04 -28.36 27.00
N GLN A 227 -22.10 -27.70 27.71
CA GLN A 227 -21.43 -28.33 28.85
C GLN A 227 -22.34 -28.34 30.07
N THR A 228 -22.44 -29.51 30.72
CA THR A 228 -23.32 -29.77 31.83
C THR A 228 -22.63 -29.60 33.20
N VAL A 229 -21.77 -28.60 33.31
CA VAL A 229 -21.01 -28.26 34.53
C VAL A 229 -21.24 -26.80 34.92
N LEU A 230 -20.98 -26.45 36.17
CA LEU A 230 -21.17 -25.08 36.69
C LEU A 230 -20.17 -24.08 36.10
N LEU A 231 -18.97 -24.55 35.81
CA LEU A 231 -17.85 -23.75 35.22
C LEU A 231 -17.44 -24.42 33.93
N PRO A 232 -18.11 -24.12 32.81
CA PRO A 232 -17.77 -24.71 31.52
C PRO A 232 -16.31 -24.39 31.12
N THR A 233 -15.57 -25.43 30.79
CA THR A 233 -14.14 -25.33 30.48
C THR A 233 -13.87 -24.46 29.26
N SER A 234 -12.92 -23.55 29.35
CA SER A 234 -12.55 -22.60 28.29
C SER A 234 -13.72 -21.73 27.83
N CYS A 235 -14.63 -21.38 28.71
CA CYS A 235 -15.82 -20.59 28.41
C CYS A 235 -15.85 -19.31 29.23
N PRO A 236 -16.49 -18.23 28.75
CA PRO A 236 -16.45 -16.93 29.43
C PRO A 236 -17.49 -16.81 30.56
N PHE A 237 -18.37 -17.75 30.71
CA PHE A 237 -19.38 -17.76 31.75
C PHE A 237 -19.30 -18.99 32.65
N GLY A 238 -19.78 -18.82 33.87
CA GLY A 238 -19.83 -19.85 34.88
C GLY A 238 -20.40 -19.32 36.18
N LYS A 239 -20.83 -20.20 37.08
CA LYS A 239 -21.39 -19.85 38.38
C LYS A 239 -20.95 -20.86 39.44
N SER A 240 -20.45 -20.37 40.54
CA SER A 240 -20.15 -21.19 41.73
C SER A 240 -21.26 -21.04 42.77
N PHE A 241 -21.46 -22.06 43.57
CA PHE A 241 -22.39 -22.09 44.67
C PHE A 241 -21.70 -22.57 45.95
N SER A 242 -22.05 -22.00 47.09
CA SER A 242 -21.64 -22.47 48.40
C SER A 242 -22.40 -23.69 48.85
N ASN A 243 -23.60 -23.94 48.30
CA ASN A 243 -24.49 -25.05 48.59
C ASN A 243 -24.19 -26.27 47.67
N ARG A 244 -24.68 -27.43 48.07
CA ARG A 244 -24.48 -28.66 47.29
C ARG A 244 -25.35 -28.65 46.03
N VAL A 245 -24.72 -28.90 44.88
CA VAL A 245 -25.42 -29.08 43.60
C VAL A 245 -26.04 -30.48 43.53
N VAL A 246 -27.36 -30.59 43.29
CA VAL A 246 -28.11 -31.85 43.30
C VAL A 246 -28.80 -32.16 41.98
N SER A 247 -28.58 -31.35 40.95
CA SER A 247 -28.99 -31.67 39.58
C SER A 247 -27.88 -31.30 38.60
N THR A 248 -27.97 -31.88 37.40
CA THR A 248 -27.08 -31.48 36.29
C THR A 248 -27.34 -30.03 35.89
N PRO A 249 -26.34 -29.16 35.86
CA PRO A 249 -26.49 -27.79 35.38
C PRO A 249 -26.88 -27.75 33.90
N ALA A 250 -27.84 -26.86 33.56
CA ALA A 250 -28.31 -26.62 32.22
C ALA A 250 -28.08 -25.17 31.85
N TRP A 251 -27.23 -24.92 30.85
CA TRP A 251 -26.95 -23.61 30.32
C TRP A 251 -27.70 -23.34 29.02
N LYS A 252 -28.10 -22.09 28.81
CA LYS A 252 -28.68 -21.61 27.54
C LYS A 252 -28.20 -20.19 27.28
N MET A 253 -27.76 -19.88 26.05
CA MET A 253 -27.46 -18.49 25.67
C MET A 253 -28.77 -17.67 25.63
N VAL A 254 -28.75 -16.49 26.22
CA VAL A 254 -29.81 -15.48 26.19
C VAL A 254 -29.49 -14.38 25.22
N SER A 255 -28.29 -13.84 25.32
CA SER A 255 -27.78 -12.84 24.38
C SER A 255 -26.27 -12.97 24.21
N ASP A 256 -25.84 -12.98 22.98
CA ASP A 256 -24.42 -12.90 22.64
C ASP A 256 -23.90 -11.47 22.88
N PRO A 257 -22.63 -11.31 23.31
CA PRO A 257 -21.99 -9.99 23.38
C PRO A 257 -21.98 -9.31 22.01
N PRO A 258 -22.26 -8.00 21.92
CA PRO A 258 -22.16 -7.27 20.67
C PRO A 258 -20.73 -7.26 20.14
N VAL A 259 -20.57 -7.41 18.82
CA VAL A 259 -19.28 -7.43 18.14
C VAL A 259 -19.09 -6.14 17.37
N ALA A 260 -18.19 -5.29 17.86
CA ALA A 260 -17.65 -4.15 17.16
C ALA A 260 -16.14 -4.40 16.95
N ILE A 261 -15.64 -4.28 15.70
CA ILE A 261 -14.24 -4.54 15.39
C ILE A 261 -13.57 -3.22 15.09
N GLY A 262 -12.48 -2.94 15.80
CA GLY A 262 -11.63 -1.79 15.59
C GLY A 262 -10.15 -2.18 15.50
N PRO A 263 -9.28 -1.27 15.07
CA PRO A 263 -7.85 -1.48 15.09
C PRO A 263 -7.33 -1.57 16.52
N ASP A 264 -6.40 -2.49 16.80
CA ASP A 264 -5.70 -2.60 18.10
C ASP A 264 -4.46 -1.70 18.10
N GLY A 265 -4.66 -0.40 18.05
CA GLY A 265 -3.59 0.59 18.11
C GLY A 265 -2.47 0.33 17.12
N ASN A 266 -1.24 0.16 17.63
CA ASN A 266 -0.04 -0.08 16.81
C ASN A 266 0.36 -1.55 16.72
N SER A 267 -0.47 -2.48 17.20
CA SER A 267 -0.12 -3.91 17.23
C SER A 267 -0.25 -4.61 15.88
N GLY A 268 -0.91 -3.97 14.91
CA GLY A 268 -1.25 -4.57 13.61
C GLY A 268 -2.39 -5.58 13.66
N ARG A 269 -3.03 -5.74 14.82
CA ARG A 269 -4.14 -6.65 15.06
C ARG A 269 -5.47 -5.90 15.13
N TRP A 270 -6.55 -6.66 15.15
CA TRP A 270 -7.91 -6.15 15.34
C TRP A 270 -8.38 -6.46 16.76
N PHE A 271 -9.25 -5.62 17.27
CA PHE A 271 -9.71 -5.70 18.64
C PHE A 271 -11.24 -5.63 18.71
N VAL A 272 -11.84 -6.54 19.49
CA VAL A 272 -13.23 -6.44 19.94
C VAL A 272 -13.22 -5.91 21.36
N PRO A 273 -13.72 -4.69 21.59
CA PRO A 273 -13.74 -4.09 22.92
C PRO A 273 -14.61 -4.89 23.88
N LYS A 274 -14.42 -4.64 25.16
CA LYS A 274 -15.17 -5.26 26.26
C LYS A 274 -16.68 -5.15 26.01
N ALA A 275 -17.34 -6.30 26.01
CA ALA A 275 -18.77 -6.42 25.75
C ALA A 275 -19.40 -7.46 26.69
N THR A 276 -20.66 -7.25 27.07
CA THR A 276 -21.38 -8.11 28.00
C THR A 276 -22.38 -8.96 27.24
N GLY A 277 -22.37 -10.26 27.56
CA GLY A 277 -23.38 -11.24 27.16
C GLY A 277 -24.13 -11.78 28.34
N GLN A 278 -25.16 -12.58 28.10
CA GLN A 278 -25.95 -13.27 29.14
C GLN A 278 -26.16 -14.74 28.79
N ALA A 279 -25.82 -15.59 29.74
CA ALA A 279 -26.18 -17.02 29.72
C ALA A 279 -27.17 -17.33 30.85
N HIS A 280 -28.15 -18.14 30.60
CA HIS A 280 -29.13 -18.57 31.59
C HIS A 280 -28.68 -19.91 32.19
N LEU A 281 -28.73 -20.02 33.52
CA LEU A 281 -28.43 -21.26 34.25
C LEU A 281 -29.63 -21.73 35.01
N THR A 282 -30.00 -22.99 34.78
CA THR A 282 -30.98 -23.72 35.60
C THR A 282 -30.26 -24.86 36.32
N VAL A 283 -30.34 -24.89 37.66
CA VAL A 283 -29.71 -25.94 38.48
C VAL A 283 -30.38 -26.02 39.87
N LYS A 284 -30.52 -27.24 40.42
CA LYS A 284 -31.01 -27.43 41.80
C LYS A 284 -29.83 -27.44 42.75
N VAL A 285 -29.99 -26.70 43.84
CA VAL A 285 -29.02 -26.61 44.93
C VAL A 285 -29.69 -26.99 46.27
N GLN A 286 -28.94 -27.73 47.11
CA GLN A 286 -29.38 -28.15 48.44
C GLN A 286 -28.62 -27.35 49.48
N SER A 287 -29.37 -26.68 50.35
CA SER A 287 -28.84 -25.95 51.49
C SER A 287 -28.02 -26.88 52.40
N LEU A 288 -26.83 -26.48 52.78
CA LEU A 288 -25.99 -27.19 53.75
C LEU A 288 -26.42 -26.93 55.21
N PHE A 289 -27.30 -25.96 55.43
CA PHE A 289 -27.79 -25.60 56.76
C PHE A 289 -29.00 -26.44 57.18
N ASP A 290 -30.03 -26.53 56.34
CA ASP A 290 -31.31 -27.19 56.67
C ASP A 290 -31.71 -28.30 55.67
N GLY A 291 -30.88 -28.58 54.66
CA GLY A 291 -31.14 -29.61 53.68
C GLY A 291 -32.24 -29.26 52.64
N SER A 292 -32.82 -28.09 52.68
CA SER A 292 -33.87 -27.64 51.73
C SER A 292 -33.30 -27.58 50.31
N ILE A 293 -34.12 -27.95 49.30
CA ILE A 293 -33.76 -27.89 47.89
C ILE A 293 -34.47 -26.72 47.24
N SER A 294 -33.65 -25.85 46.56
CA SER A 294 -34.17 -24.75 45.75
C SER A 294 -33.63 -24.85 44.32
N THR A 295 -34.33 -24.22 43.40
CA THR A 295 -33.88 -24.12 42.01
C THR A 295 -33.31 -22.74 41.76
N PHE A 296 -32.01 -22.67 41.35
CA PHE A 296 -31.45 -21.48 40.76
C PHE A 296 -31.86 -21.48 39.28
N ASP A 297 -32.55 -20.42 38.85
CA ASP A 297 -33.10 -20.25 37.51
C ASP A 297 -32.95 -18.76 37.15
N SER A 298 -31.79 -18.36 36.62
CA SER A 298 -31.45 -16.96 36.45
C SER A 298 -30.38 -16.72 35.38
N ASN A 299 -30.36 -15.51 34.87
CA ASN A 299 -29.33 -15.05 33.95
C ASN A 299 -28.03 -14.77 34.69
N VAL A 300 -26.92 -15.22 34.08
CA VAL A 300 -25.57 -15.00 34.51
C VAL A 300 -24.89 -14.12 33.45
N PRO A 301 -24.61 -12.86 33.78
CA PRO A 301 -23.86 -11.98 32.87
C PRO A 301 -22.40 -12.41 32.79
N PHE A 302 -21.80 -12.20 31.64
CA PHE A 302 -20.35 -12.40 31.43
C PHE A 302 -19.80 -11.33 30.54
N GLU A 303 -18.51 -11.04 30.69
CA GLU A 303 -17.79 -10.04 29.91
C GLU A 303 -16.70 -10.69 29.10
N VAL A 304 -16.49 -10.17 27.88
CA VAL A 304 -15.47 -10.67 26.95
C VAL A 304 -14.79 -9.51 26.23
N SER A 305 -13.55 -9.71 25.87
CA SER A 305 -12.84 -8.93 24.88
C SER A 305 -11.94 -9.85 24.06
N TYR A 306 -11.69 -9.51 22.80
CA TYR A 306 -10.94 -10.38 21.91
C TYR A 306 -9.92 -9.59 21.10
N VAL A 307 -8.81 -10.24 20.81
CA VAL A 307 -7.87 -9.83 19.77
C VAL A 307 -8.03 -10.78 18.59
N ILE A 308 -8.04 -10.22 17.38
CA ILE A 308 -8.21 -10.98 16.15
C ILE A 308 -7.00 -10.74 15.26
N GLU A 309 -6.44 -11.82 14.74
CA GLU A 309 -5.41 -11.82 13.72
C GLU A 309 -5.99 -12.35 12.42
N VAL A 310 -5.73 -11.66 11.31
CA VAL A 310 -6.12 -12.08 9.97
C VAL A 310 -4.87 -12.61 9.26
N ALA A 311 -4.86 -13.91 9.00
CA ALA A 311 -3.76 -14.53 8.27
C ALA A 311 -3.81 -14.16 6.76
N PRO A 312 -2.71 -14.30 6.01
CA PRO A 312 -2.67 -14.00 4.58
C PRO A 312 -3.69 -14.79 3.73
N ASN A 313 -4.11 -15.96 4.20
CA ASN A 313 -5.15 -16.80 3.58
C ASN A 313 -6.57 -16.49 4.10
N ASP A 314 -6.76 -15.33 4.73
CA ASP A 314 -8.03 -14.88 5.35
C ASP A 314 -8.53 -15.77 6.49
N HIS A 315 -7.68 -16.63 7.08
CA HIS A 315 -8.03 -17.35 8.29
C HIS A 315 -8.02 -16.40 9.49
N LEU A 316 -9.09 -16.46 10.31
CA LEU A 316 -9.22 -15.65 11.51
C LEU A 316 -8.78 -16.43 12.74
N THR A 317 -7.86 -15.88 13.51
CA THR A 317 -7.53 -16.37 14.85
C THR A 317 -8.10 -15.40 15.88
N ILE A 318 -9.07 -15.88 16.68
CA ILE A 318 -9.75 -15.08 17.71
C ILE A 318 -9.24 -15.54 19.07
N THR A 319 -8.60 -14.66 19.81
CA THR A 319 -8.03 -14.94 21.15
C THR A 319 -8.72 -14.08 22.20
N SER A 320 -9.23 -14.70 23.27
CA SER A 320 -9.80 -13.99 24.42
C SER A 320 -8.72 -13.24 25.18
N VAL A 321 -8.98 -11.99 25.53
CA VAL A 321 -8.08 -11.15 26.33
C VAL A 321 -8.79 -10.80 27.63
N ASN A 322 -8.30 -11.37 28.72
CA ASN A 322 -8.71 -10.93 30.06
C ASN A 322 -7.91 -9.66 30.39
N ARG A 323 -8.51 -8.50 30.18
CA ARG A 323 -7.99 -7.20 30.65
C ARG A 323 -8.75 -6.70 31.85
#